data_9e5cdf7f9f692ba3da133e31422e4380
#
_entry.id   9e5cdf7f9f692ba3da133e31422e4380
#
_cell.length_a   1.000
_cell.length_b   1.000
_cell.length_c   1.000
_cell.angle_alpha   90.00
_cell.angle_beta   90.00
_cell.angle_gamma   90.00
#
_symmetry.space_group_name_H-M   'P 1'
#
loop_
_entity.id
_entity.type
_entity.pdbx_description
1 polymer ?
#
loop_
_entity_poly.entity_id
_entity_poly.type
_entity_poly.pdbx_seq_one_letter_code
_entity_poly.pdbx_strand_id
1 'polypeptide(L)' 'KPHYYISAVLLKNTTRQQIVLDPRDLLGEWKSATFHFNRLGRTGSPTDTTVVYLISLSPFEQSL' A
#
# COMPACT_ATOMS: atom_id res chain seq x y z
N LYS A 1 0.87 -19.26 19.14
CA LYS A 1 1.55 -18.22 18.37
C LYS A 1 0.55 -17.50 17.46
N PRO A 2 0.63 -16.18 17.36
CA PRO A 2 -0.21 -15.49 16.41
C PRO A 2 0.18 -15.83 14.98
N HIS A 3 -0.81 -15.93 14.12
CA HIS A 3 -0.59 -16.05 12.70
C HIS A 3 -0.73 -14.68 12.07
N TYR A 4 0.16 -14.37 11.14
CA TYR A 4 0.10 -13.13 10.39
C TYR A 4 -0.34 -13.40 8.97
N TYR A 5 -1.10 -12.47 8.43
CA TYR A 5 -1.50 -12.48 7.02
C TYR A 5 -0.69 -11.41 6.29
N ILE A 6 -0.17 -11.75 5.13
CA ILE A 6 0.58 -10.83 4.29
C ILE A 6 -0.25 -10.60 3.04
N SER A 7 -0.50 -9.33 2.72
CA SER A 7 -1.24 -8.92 1.54
C SER A 7 -0.38 -8.01 0.69
N ALA A 8 -0.40 -8.21 -0.62
CA ALA A 8 0.27 -7.34 -1.57
C ALA A 8 -0.80 -6.63 -2.39
N VAL A 9 -0.82 -5.30 -2.34
CA VAL A 9 -1.84 -4.49 -3.01
C VAL A 9 -1.16 -3.57 -4.00
N LEU A 10 -1.64 -3.60 -5.23
CA LEU A 10 -1.15 -2.71 -6.28
C LEU A 10 -1.81 -1.35 -6.15
N LEU A 11 -1.00 -0.30 -6.13
CA LEU A 11 -1.46 1.08 -6.07
C LEU A 11 -1.04 1.81 -7.33
N LYS A 12 -1.96 2.54 -7.91
CA LYS A 12 -1.70 3.33 -9.10
C LYS A 12 -2.10 4.77 -8.88
N ASN A 13 -1.22 5.70 -9.24
CA ASN A 13 -1.53 7.12 -9.22
C ASN A 13 -2.35 7.47 -10.47
N THR A 14 -3.58 7.91 -10.27
CA THR A 14 -4.47 8.32 -11.35
C THR A 14 -4.51 9.84 -11.53
N THR A 15 -3.64 10.57 -10.84
CA THR A 15 -3.57 12.03 -10.92
C THR A 15 -2.42 12.47 -11.83
N ARG A 16 -2.40 13.75 -12.16
CA ARG A 16 -1.35 14.32 -12.99
C ARG A 16 -0.15 14.83 -12.18
N GLN A 17 -0.19 14.63 -10.86
CA GLN A 17 0.86 15.10 -9.96
C GLN A 17 1.55 13.93 -9.31
N GLN A 18 2.82 14.10 -9.01
CA GLN A 18 3.56 13.12 -8.22
C GLN A 18 2.94 13.03 -6.82
N ILE A 19 2.86 11.81 -6.29
CA ILE A 19 2.33 11.56 -4.96
C ILE A 19 3.43 10.92 -4.11
N VAL A 20 3.56 11.40 -2.87
CA VAL A 20 4.40 10.75 -1.86
C VAL A 20 3.47 9.96 -0.94
N LEU A 21 3.72 8.67 -0.84
CA LEU A 21 2.90 7.76 -0.04
C LEU A 21 3.41 7.72 1.40
N ASP A 22 2.47 7.69 2.34
CA ASP A 22 2.76 7.60 3.77
C ASP A 22 1.97 6.43 4.32
N PRO A 23 2.62 5.45 4.99
CA PRO A 23 1.89 4.31 5.57
C PRO A 23 0.80 4.73 6.55
N ARG A 24 0.94 5.89 7.19
CA ARG A 24 -0.05 6.40 8.15
C ARG A 24 -1.37 6.77 7.49
N ASP A 25 -1.38 6.98 6.16
CA ASP A 25 -2.59 7.31 5.41
C ASP A 25 -3.40 6.06 5.06
N LEU A 26 -2.87 4.88 5.29
CA LEU A 26 -3.57 3.63 5.00
C LEU A 26 -4.57 3.33 6.12
N LEU A 27 -5.84 3.26 5.76
CA LEU A 27 -6.90 2.91 6.70
C LEU A 27 -6.95 1.39 6.85
N GLY A 28 -7.18 0.95 8.09
CA GLY A 28 -7.28 -0.47 8.39
C GLY A 28 -6.44 -0.86 9.60
N GLU A 29 -6.55 -2.11 9.99
CA GLU A 29 -5.85 -2.65 11.16
C GLU A 29 -4.59 -3.40 10.69
N TRP A 30 -3.57 -2.63 10.33
CA TRP A 30 -2.31 -3.17 9.84
C TRP A 30 -1.26 -3.13 10.93
N LYS A 31 -0.53 -4.24 11.10
CA LYS A 31 0.64 -4.28 11.98
C LYS A 31 1.85 -3.63 11.33
N SER A 32 1.92 -3.70 10.02
CA SER A 32 3.01 -3.13 9.26
C SER A 32 2.54 -2.86 7.84
N ALA A 33 3.07 -1.80 7.25
CA ALA A 33 2.82 -1.47 5.85
C ALA A 33 4.14 -1.00 5.23
N THR A 34 4.52 -1.59 4.11
CA THR A 34 5.77 -1.27 3.43
C THR A 34 5.49 -1.07 1.96
N PHE A 35 5.85 0.07 1.42
CA PHE A 35 5.76 0.34 -0.02
C PHE A 35 7.03 -0.10 -0.72
N HIS A 36 6.89 -0.73 -1.88
CA HIS A 36 8.05 -1.02 -2.73
C HIS A 36 8.74 0.28 -3.13
N PHE A 37 7.95 1.27 -3.59
CA PHE A 37 8.39 2.65 -3.76
C PHE A 37 7.37 3.55 -3.08
N ASN A 38 7.84 4.55 -2.34
CA ASN A 38 6.94 5.46 -1.62
C ASN A 38 6.59 6.70 -2.45
N ARG A 39 7.05 6.80 -3.68
CA ARG A 39 6.73 7.92 -4.57
C ARG A 39 6.15 7.37 -5.85
N LEU A 40 5.06 7.96 -6.29
CA LEU A 40 4.42 7.60 -7.54
C LEU A 40 4.49 8.80 -8.48
N GLY A 41 5.00 8.58 -9.68
CA GLY A 41 4.93 9.58 -10.74
C GLY A 41 3.50 9.79 -11.20
N ARG A 42 3.29 10.84 -11.98
CA ARG A 42 1.98 11.15 -12.56
C ARG A 42 1.42 9.95 -13.33
N THR A 43 0.10 9.94 -13.50
CA THR A 43 -0.57 8.88 -14.27
C THR A 43 0.04 8.78 -15.68
N GLY A 44 0.22 7.54 -16.13
CA GLY A 44 0.82 7.26 -17.44
C GLY A 44 2.34 7.26 -17.46
N SER A 45 3.01 7.67 -16.36
CA SER A 45 4.47 7.63 -16.29
C SER A 45 4.95 6.21 -15.97
N PRO A 46 6.23 5.89 -16.24
CA PRO A 46 6.78 4.58 -15.90
C PRO A 46 6.76 4.26 -14.40
N THR A 47 6.60 5.28 -13.54
CA THR A 47 6.65 5.14 -12.09
C THR A 47 5.31 5.42 -11.43
N ASP A 48 4.20 5.27 -12.16
CA ASP A 48 2.88 5.60 -11.63
C ASP A 48 2.27 4.50 -10.76
N THR A 49 2.97 3.38 -10.56
CA THR A 49 2.44 2.21 -9.87
C THR A 49 3.47 1.69 -8.88
N THR A 50 2.98 1.25 -7.72
CA THR A 50 3.79 0.56 -6.73
C THR A 50 2.98 -0.55 -6.06
N VAL A 51 3.64 -1.34 -5.23
CA VAL A 51 2.99 -2.36 -4.42
C VAL A 51 3.20 -2.01 -2.96
N VAL A 52 2.13 -2.12 -2.17
CA VAL A 52 2.22 -2.05 -0.72
C VAL A 52 2.07 -3.45 -0.15
N TYR A 53 2.96 -3.81 0.77
CA TYR A 53 2.91 -5.06 1.49
C TYR A 53 2.35 -4.78 2.88
N LEU A 54 1.23 -5.43 3.21
CA LEU A 54 0.51 -5.22 4.46
C LEU A 54 0.59 -6.47 5.31
N ILE A 55 0.93 -6.31 6.57
CA ILE A 55 0.93 -7.40 7.54
C ILE A 55 -0.17 -7.14 8.54
N SER A 56 -1.04 -8.13 8.74
CA SER A 56 -2.19 -8.02 9.63
C SER A 56 -2.39 -9.30 10.42
N LEU A 57 -3.17 -9.21 11.51
CA LEU A 57 -3.54 -10.38 12.32
C LEU A 57 -4.82 -11.03 11.84
N SER A 58 -5.56 -10.37 10.96
CA SER A 58 -6.81 -10.88 10.38
C SER A 58 -6.68 -10.86 8.85
N PRO A 59 -7.48 -11.68 8.13
CA PRO A 59 -7.49 -11.63 6.68
C PRO A 59 -7.73 -10.21 6.15
N PHE A 60 -7.28 -9.96 4.94
CA PHE A 60 -7.26 -8.61 4.36
C PHE A 60 -8.62 -7.91 4.46
N GLU A 61 -9.68 -8.57 4.03
CA GLU A 61 -11.02 -7.96 4.01
C GLU A 61 -11.58 -7.68 5.40
N GLN A 62 -11.04 -8.32 6.44
CA GLN A 62 -11.44 -8.06 7.82
C GLN A 62 -10.60 -6.98 8.47
N SER A 63 -9.48 -6.60 7.85
CA SER A 63 -8.56 -5.59 8.38
C SER A 63 -8.81 -4.21 7.80
N LEU A 64 -9.64 -4.12 6.81
CA LEU A 64 -10.00 -2.86 6.16
C LEU A 64 -10.78 -1.94 7.10
#